data_9c8c6160919bee0e895058c76e159023
#
_entry.id   9c8c6160919bee0e895058c76e159023
#
_cell.length_a   1.000
_cell.length_b   1.000
_cell.length_c   1.000
_cell.angle_alpha   90.00
_cell.angle_beta   90.00
_cell.angle_gamma   90.00
#
_symmetry.space_group_name_H-M   'P 1'
#
loop_
_entity.id
_entity.type
_entity.pdbx_description
1 polymer ?
#
loop_
_entity_poly.entity_id
_entity_poly.type
_entity_poly.pdbx_seq_one_letter_code
_entity_poly.pdbx_strand_id
1 'polypeptide(L)'
;VTLFPFLLLIGVWIFFMNRMQGGGKGGAMGFGKSRAKMLTEKQGRITFDDVAGIDEAKEELEEIVEFLRNPQKFSRLGGKIPKGALLVGPPGTGKTLLARAIAGEAGVPFFTISGSDFVEMFVGVGASRVRDMFEQAKKNAPCIVFIDEIDAVGRNRGAGYGGGNDEREQTLNQLLVEMDGFEANDGVIILAATNRRDVLDPALLRPGRFDRQVTVPNPDIKGREKILNVHARKTPLGPDVDLRLIARGTPGFSGADLANLVNEAALMAARIGRSTVAMVDFENAKDKVMMGAERRSMVLTADQKEKTAYHEAGHAVVGMALPQCDPVYKATIIPRGGALGMVVSLPEIDRLNWHKSECEEKMAMTMAGKAAEIIKYGPENVSNGPAGDIQQASGLARAMVLRWGMSDKVGNIDYSEAHEGYSGNTAGLSVSANTKEMIEDEVKQFIATAYEQAHAILIERKDEWERLAQGLLEYETLTGDQIKNVMRGDPPEADDDAGSAAGGEKPASITAIPKTKPKAKPSADGDMAPEPT
;
A
#
# COMPACT_ATOMS: atom_id res chain seq x y z
N VAL A 1 6.72 -70.66 -35.34
CA VAL A 1 6.82 -69.29 -35.83
C VAL A 1 5.72 -68.38 -35.24
N THR A 2 4.66 -68.95 -34.65
CA THR A 2 3.48 -68.15 -34.12
C THR A 2 3.61 -67.61 -32.70
N LEU A 3 4.62 -68.06 -31.92
CA LEU A 3 4.82 -67.64 -30.53
C LEU A 3 5.66 -66.37 -30.39
N PHE A 4 6.46 -66.02 -31.38
CA PHE A 4 7.39 -64.84 -31.33
C PHE A 4 6.69 -63.48 -31.20
N PRO A 5 5.60 -63.17 -31.94
CA PRO A 5 4.89 -61.94 -31.79
C PRO A 5 4.26 -61.75 -30.38
N PHE A 6 3.80 -62.82 -29.76
CA PHE A 6 3.22 -62.81 -28.41
C PHE A 6 4.27 -62.49 -27.32
N LEU A 7 5.46 -63.15 -27.45
CA LEU A 7 6.58 -62.84 -26.53
C LEU A 7 7.10 -61.42 -26.69
N LEU A 8 7.09 -60.91 -27.91
CA LEU A 8 7.48 -59.47 -28.16
C LEU A 8 6.47 -58.49 -27.58
N LEU A 9 5.17 -58.75 -27.69
CA LEU A 9 4.10 -57.97 -27.07
C LEU A 9 4.19 -57.99 -25.54
N ILE A 10 4.45 -59.17 -24.95
CA ILE A 10 4.66 -59.29 -23.50
C ILE A 10 5.93 -58.53 -23.07
N GLY A 11 7.02 -58.63 -23.81
CA GLY A 11 8.26 -57.90 -23.56
C GLY A 11 8.07 -56.40 -23.61
N VAL A 12 7.37 -55.89 -24.62
CA VAL A 12 7.00 -54.47 -24.75
C VAL A 12 6.07 -54.05 -23.61
N TRP A 13 5.11 -54.88 -23.24
CA TRP A 13 4.20 -54.59 -22.13
C TRP A 13 4.92 -54.54 -20.77
N ILE A 14 5.83 -55.50 -20.50
CA ILE A 14 6.68 -55.51 -19.30
C ILE A 14 7.64 -54.28 -19.30
N PHE A 15 8.22 -53.96 -20.46
CA PHE A 15 9.06 -52.78 -20.60
C PHE A 15 8.29 -51.44 -20.31
N PHE A 16 7.06 -51.33 -20.84
CA PHE A 16 6.19 -50.17 -20.53
C PHE A 16 5.75 -50.16 -19.07
N MET A 17 5.40 -51.32 -18.49
CA MET A 17 5.05 -51.42 -17.08
C MET A 17 6.22 -51.07 -16.16
N ASN A 18 7.43 -51.56 -16.43
CA ASN A 18 8.62 -51.21 -15.69
C ASN A 18 9.00 -49.73 -15.85
N ARG A 19 8.77 -49.14 -17.01
CA ARG A 19 9.00 -47.71 -17.26
C ARG A 19 7.96 -46.85 -16.57
N MET A 20 6.71 -47.29 -16.48
CA MET A 20 5.65 -46.62 -15.70
C MET A 20 5.88 -46.79 -14.19
N GLN A 21 6.40 -47.91 -13.71
CA GLN A 21 6.73 -48.11 -12.29
C GLN A 21 8.06 -47.47 -11.89
N GLY A 22 9.04 -47.38 -12.78
CA GLY A 22 10.33 -46.73 -12.54
C GLY A 22 10.27 -45.18 -12.63
N GLY A 23 9.26 -44.64 -13.34
CA GLY A 23 9.01 -43.16 -13.41
C GLY A 23 8.16 -42.61 -12.28
N GLY A 24 7.62 -43.44 -11.40
CA GLY A 24 6.56 -43.11 -10.44
C GLY A 24 7.01 -42.51 -9.09
N LYS A 25 8.26 -42.11 -8.92
CA LYS A 25 8.69 -41.47 -7.66
C LYS A 25 8.47 -39.93 -7.61
N GLY A 26 7.88 -39.31 -8.63
CA GLY A 26 7.69 -37.86 -8.69
C GLY A 26 6.30 -37.34 -9.06
N GLY A 27 5.37 -38.20 -9.57
CA GLY A 27 4.19 -37.65 -10.26
C GLY A 27 2.94 -37.42 -9.42
N ALA A 28 2.54 -38.28 -8.53
CA ALA A 28 1.28 -38.15 -7.79
C ALA A 28 1.45 -37.87 -6.29
N MET A 29 2.58 -38.23 -5.68
CA MET A 29 2.86 -37.94 -4.27
C MET A 29 3.50 -36.57 -4.02
N GLY A 30 3.84 -35.81 -5.06
CA GLY A 30 4.46 -34.50 -4.94
C GLY A 30 3.46 -33.35 -4.71
N PHE A 31 2.20 -33.51 -5.09
CA PHE A 31 1.19 -32.45 -5.02
C PHE A 31 0.75 -32.06 -3.58
N GLY A 32 0.85 -32.99 -2.65
CA GLY A 32 0.49 -32.79 -1.25
C GLY A 32 1.61 -32.29 -0.35
N LYS A 33 2.84 -32.09 -0.86
CA LYS A 33 3.94 -31.57 -0.04
C LYS A 33 3.80 -30.09 0.16
N SER A 34 4.07 -29.64 1.38
CA SER A 34 4.07 -28.24 1.75
C SER A 34 5.08 -27.45 0.91
N ARG A 35 4.69 -26.26 0.44
CA ARG A 35 5.57 -25.27 -0.18
C ARG A 35 6.24 -24.36 0.86
N ALA A 36 6.08 -24.65 2.15
CA ALA A 36 6.68 -23.88 3.21
C ALA A 36 8.20 -23.79 3.04
N LYS A 37 8.71 -22.58 3.05
CA LYS A 37 10.15 -22.32 2.97
C LYS A 37 10.70 -22.22 4.38
N MET A 38 11.60 -23.13 4.72
CA MET A 38 12.37 -23.04 5.96
C MET A 38 13.50 -22.03 5.73
N LEU A 39 13.44 -20.91 6.43
CA LEU A 39 14.52 -19.93 6.48
C LEU A 39 15.42 -20.30 7.67
N THR A 40 16.67 -20.68 7.37
CA THR A 40 17.70 -20.95 8.37
C THR A 40 18.66 -19.75 8.48
N GLU A 41 19.43 -19.67 9.54
CA GLU A 41 20.38 -18.56 9.88
C GLU A 41 21.34 -18.13 8.76
N LYS A 42 21.55 -18.96 7.74
CA LYS A 42 22.44 -18.68 6.60
C LYS A 42 21.98 -17.53 5.68
N GLN A 43 20.74 -17.04 5.81
CA GLN A 43 20.17 -16.01 4.94
C GLN A 43 20.18 -14.58 5.56
N GLY A 44 20.96 -14.35 6.61
CA GLY A 44 20.99 -13.08 7.35
C GLY A 44 19.92 -13.04 8.44
N ARG A 45 20.36 -13.02 9.68
CA ARG A 45 19.52 -12.94 10.86
C ARG A 45 18.89 -11.55 10.93
N ILE A 46 17.58 -11.45 10.84
CA ILE A 46 16.80 -10.24 11.08
C ILE A 46 16.44 -10.23 12.56
N THR A 47 16.69 -9.12 13.24
CA THR A 47 16.40 -8.91 14.65
C THR A 47 15.46 -7.73 14.86
N PHE A 48 15.08 -7.44 16.10
CA PHE A 48 14.27 -6.27 16.43
C PHE A 48 14.96 -4.93 16.11
N ASP A 49 16.29 -4.91 15.92
CA ASP A 49 17.03 -3.73 15.48
C ASP A 49 16.77 -3.35 14.00
N ASP A 50 16.32 -4.33 13.21
CA ASP A 50 15.95 -4.12 11.80
C ASP A 50 14.46 -3.73 11.63
N VAL A 51 13.70 -3.80 12.71
CA VAL A 51 12.27 -3.43 12.74
C VAL A 51 12.13 -2.13 13.52
N ALA A 52 11.50 -1.13 12.93
CA ALA A 52 11.35 0.19 13.55
C ALA A 52 9.89 0.69 13.43
N GLY A 53 9.50 1.60 14.32
CA GLY A 53 8.23 2.32 14.23
C GLY A 53 6.99 1.52 14.66
N ILE A 54 7.17 0.40 15.37
CA ILE A 54 6.10 -0.45 15.91
C ILE A 54 6.52 -0.98 17.29
N ASP A 55 6.93 -0.08 18.17
CA ASP A 55 7.53 -0.45 19.45
C ASP A 55 6.53 -1.20 20.35
N GLU A 56 5.24 -0.81 20.38
CA GLU A 56 4.19 -1.48 21.13
C GLU A 56 3.95 -2.92 20.65
N ALA A 57 3.95 -3.13 19.33
CA ALA A 57 3.80 -4.48 18.78
C ALA A 57 5.02 -5.37 19.10
N LYS A 58 6.22 -4.79 19.23
CA LYS A 58 7.40 -5.53 19.70
C LYS A 58 7.27 -5.95 21.15
N GLU A 59 6.87 -5.04 22.04
CA GLU A 59 6.68 -5.32 23.48
C GLU A 59 5.66 -6.45 23.68
N GLU A 60 4.53 -6.43 22.97
CA GLU A 60 3.54 -7.50 23.04
C GLU A 60 4.07 -8.87 22.59
N LEU A 61 5.07 -8.89 21.71
CA LEU A 61 5.65 -10.11 21.15
C LEU A 61 6.95 -10.54 21.84
N GLU A 62 7.54 -9.70 22.69
CA GLU A 62 8.72 -10.08 23.50
C GLU A 62 8.48 -11.30 24.37
N GLU A 63 7.27 -11.45 24.91
CA GLU A 63 6.90 -12.64 25.70
C GLU A 63 7.03 -13.93 24.89
N ILE A 64 6.71 -13.89 23.59
CA ILE A 64 6.86 -15.04 22.69
C ILE A 64 8.34 -15.36 22.48
N VAL A 65 9.17 -14.34 22.30
CA VAL A 65 10.63 -14.50 22.17
C VAL A 65 11.21 -15.09 23.45
N GLU A 66 10.83 -14.56 24.61
CA GLU A 66 11.32 -15.04 25.89
C GLU A 66 10.91 -16.49 26.17
N PHE A 67 9.68 -16.85 25.81
CA PHE A 67 9.23 -18.24 25.91
C PHE A 67 10.03 -19.19 25.02
N LEU A 68 10.21 -18.84 23.75
CA LEU A 68 10.98 -19.69 22.84
C LEU A 68 12.43 -19.87 23.27
N ARG A 69 13.00 -18.87 23.96
CA ARG A 69 14.35 -18.95 24.56
C ARG A 69 14.37 -19.77 25.87
N ASN A 70 13.36 -19.63 26.70
CA ASN A 70 13.32 -20.27 28.02
C ASN A 70 11.91 -20.70 28.44
N PRO A 71 11.38 -21.81 27.89
CA PRO A 71 10.04 -22.30 28.17
C PRO A 71 9.79 -22.64 29.66
N GLN A 72 10.83 -23.06 30.37
CA GLN A 72 10.71 -23.50 31.77
C GLN A 72 10.34 -22.38 32.74
N LYS A 73 10.70 -21.13 32.44
CA LYS A 73 10.36 -19.96 33.25
C LYS A 73 8.84 -19.80 33.41
N PHE A 74 8.11 -19.99 32.32
CA PHE A 74 6.65 -19.80 32.29
C PHE A 74 5.89 -21.00 32.84
N SER A 75 6.37 -22.22 32.61
CA SER A 75 5.73 -23.45 33.09
C SER A 75 5.71 -23.55 34.62
N ARG A 76 6.71 -23.00 35.30
CA ARG A 76 6.80 -23.02 36.79
C ARG A 76 5.68 -22.23 37.46
N LEU A 77 5.14 -21.20 36.83
CA LEU A 77 4.08 -20.34 37.36
C LEU A 77 2.68 -20.75 36.88
N GLY A 78 2.57 -21.85 36.11
CA GLY A 78 1.29 -22.32 35.56
C GLY A 78 0.74 -21.44 34.41
N GLY A 79 1.55 -20.51 33.88
CA GLY A 79 1.19 -19.69 32.76
C GLY A 79 1.03 -20.53 31.49
N LYS A 80 -0.06 -20.34 30.77
CA LYS A 80 -0.29 -20.92 29.43
C LYS A 80 0.11 -19.89 28.39
N ILE A 81 1.05 -20.25 27.54
CA ILE A 81 1.49 -19.39 26.46
C ILE A 81 0.52 -19.46 25.28
N PRO A 82 0.28 -18.34 24.59
CA PRO A 82 -0.55 -18.35 23.39
C PRO A 82 0.05 -19.30 22.36
N LYS A 83 -0.78 -20.20 21.82
CA LYS A 83 -0.36 -21.11 20.76
C LYS A 83 -0.14 -20.37 19.44
N GLY A 84 -0.83 -19.24 19.28
CA GLY A 84 -0.74 -18.43 18.09
C GLY A 84 -0.99 -16.95 18.32
N ALA A 85 -0.38 -16.11 17.47
CA ALA A 85 -0.66 -14.68 17.42
C ALA A 85 -1.01 -14.24 16.00
N LEU A 86 -2.00 -13.37 15.89
CA LEU A 86 -2.46 -12.77 14.64
C LEU A 86 -1.96 -11.33 14.53
N LEU A 87 -1.15 -11.06 13.51
CA LEU A 87 -0.69 -9.72 13.17
C LEU A 87 -1.70 -9.06 12.22
N VAL A 88 -2.31 -7.98 12.68
CA VAL A 88 -3.36 -7.27 11.94
C VAL A 88 -2.88 -5.86 11.59
N GLY A 89 -3.07 -5.42 10.37
CA GLY A 89 -2.73 -4.03 9.99
C GLY A 89 -2.70 -3.80 8.48
N PRO A 90 -2.57 -2.55 8.06
CA PRO A 90 -2.49 -2.18 6.65
C PRO A 90 -1.35 -2.91 5.90
N PRO A 91 -1.42 -3.02 4.57
CA PRO A 91 -0.31 -3.57 3.79
C PRO A 91 0.94 -2.69 3.94
N GLY A 92 2.12 -3.31 3.86
CA GLY A 92 3.39 -2.58 3.93
C GLY A 92 3.85 -2.15 5.32
N THR A 93 3.11 -2.45 6.41
CA THR A 93 3.49 -2.07 7.79
C THR A 93 4.56 -2.95 8.42
N GLY A 94 5.06 -3.96 7.70
CA GLY A 94 6.18 -4.78 8.17
C GLY A 94 5.78 -6.04 8.95
N LYS A 95 4.53 -6.52 8.89
CA LYS A 95 4.06 -7.72 9.60
C LYS A 95 4.94 -8.95 9.36
N THR A 96 5.26 -9.23 8.11
CA THR A 96 6.16 -10.35 7.71
C THR A 96 7.59 -10.13 8.24
N LEU A 97 8.08 -8.89 8.23
CA LEU A 97 9.39 -8.53 8.76
C LEU A 97 9.44 -8.73 10.28
N LEU A 98 8.39 -8.31 11.00
CA LEU A 98 8.25 -8.48 12.44
C LEU A 98 8.24 -9.97 12.82
N ALA A 99 7.47 -10.81 12.10
CA ALA A 99 7.45 -12.26 12.35
C ALA A 99 8.84 -12.91 12.16
N ARG A 100 9.60 -12.46 11.15
CA ARG A 100 10.98 -12.92 10.94
C ARG A 100 11.93 -12.43 12.03
N ALA A 101 11.72 -11.20 12.51
CA ALA A 101 12.53 -10.64 13.58
C ALA A 101 12.32 -11.40 14.90
N ILE A 102 11.10 -11.82 15.22
CA ILE A 102 10.79 -12.66 16.39
C ILE A 102 11.59 -13.97 16.32
N ALA A 103 11.57 -14.65 15.18
CA ALA A 103 12.32 -15.89 15.00
C ALA A 103 13.84 -15.67 15.09
N GLY A 104 14.33 -14.61 14.47
CA GLY A 104 15.73 -14.22 14.58
C GLY A 104 16.13 -13.86 16.00
N GLU A 105 15.31 -13.11 16.71
CA GLU A 105 15.57 -12.72 18.10
C GLU A 105 15.56 -13.95 19.02
N ALA A 106 14.61 -14.87 18.82
CA ALA A 106 14.54 -16.13 19.57
C ALA A 106 15.63 -17.14 19.16
N GLY A 107 16.23 -17.01 17.98
CA GLY A 107 17.23 -17.97 17.46
C GLY A 107 16.62 -19.32 17.07
N VAL A 108 15.36 -19.33 16.57
CA VAL A 108 14.63 -20.54 16.20
C VAL A 108 14.36 -20.60 14.69
N PRO A 109 14.16 -21.81 14.12
CA PRO A 109 13.77 -21.97 12.72
C PRO A 109 12.46 -21.25 12.40
N PHE A 110 12.38 -20.66 11.20
CA PHE A 110 11.22 -19.92 10.70
C PHE A 110 10.68 -20.60 9.44
N PHE A 111 9.45 -21.10 9.51
CA PHE A 111 8.72 -21.64 8.38
C PHE A 111 7.76 -20.59 7.86
N THR A 112 7.82 -20.25 6.59
CA THR A 112 6.90 -19.27 5.99
C THR A 112 6.14 -19.85 4.82
N ILE A 113 4.85 -19.56 4.77
CA ILE A 113 3.94 -19.93 3.70
C ILE A 113 2.91 -18.82 3.50
N SER A 114 2.44 -18.64 2.26
CA SER A 114 1.29 -17.77 2.00
C SER A 114 -0.02 -18.55 2.15
N GLY A 115 -1.07 -17.91 2.68
CA GLY A 115 -2.41 -18.50 2.69
C GLY A 115 -2.89 -18.89 1.30
N SER A 116 -2.48 -18.15 0.26
CA SER A 116 -2.76 -18.50 -1.14
C SER A 116 -2.14 -19.83 -1.60
N ASP A 117 -1.03 -20.27 -1.00
CA ASP A 117 -0.38 -21.55 -1.33
C ASP A 117 -1.22 -22.77 -0.91
N PHE A 118 -2.19 -22.57 -0.04
CA PHE A 118 -3.13 -23.62 0.37
C PHE A 118 -4.36 -23.70 -0.52
N VAL A 119 -4.65 -22.67 -1.32
CA VAL A 119 -5.80 -22.65 -2.22
C VAL A 119 -5.43 -23.30 -3.54
N GLU A 120 -5.99 -24.48 -3.81
CA GLU A 120 -5.75 -25.24 -5.02
C GLU A 120 -7.08 -25.65 -5.68
N MET A 121 -7.03 -26.04 -6.96
CA MET A 121 -8.24 -26.48 -7.67
C MET A 121 -8.66 -27.90 -7.32
N PHE A 122 -7.77 -28.68 -6.68
CA PHE A 122 -8.03 -30.10 -6.34
C PHE A 122 -8.37 -30.24 -4.86
N VAL A 123 -9.54 -30.80 -4.57
CA VAL A 123 -10.03 -31.00 -3.21
C VAL A 123 -9.05 -31.88 -2.40
N GLY A 124 -8.72 -31.41 -1.20
CA GLY A 124 -7.85 -32.09 -0.24
C GLY A 124 -6.35 -31.83 -0.37
N VAL A 125 -5.89 -31.15 -1.42
CA VAL A 125 -4.45 -30.84 -1.59
C VAL A 125 -4.03 -29.78 -0.57
N GLY A 126 -4.83 -28.73 -0.36
CA GLY A 126 -4.57 -27.70 0.64
C GLY A 126 -4.51 -28.29 2.05
N ALA A 127 -5.48 -29.12 2.42
CA ALA A 127 -5.49 -29.82 3.71
C ALA A 127 -4.26 -30.71 3.92
N SER A 128 -3.79 -31.40 2.87
CA SER A 128 -2.57 -32.22 2.93
C SER A 128 -1.32 -31.36 3.15
N ARG A 129 -1.22 -30.18 2.50
CA ARG A 129 -0.11 -29.25 2.70
C ARG A 129 -0.09 -28.66 4.12
N VAL A 130 -1.26 -28.33 4.66
CA VAL A 130 -1.38 -27.90 6.07
C VAL A 130 -0.79 -28.96 6.97
N ARG A 131 -1.23 -30.24 6.85
CA ARG A 131 -0.73 -31.33 7.67
C ARG A 131 0.79 -31.52 7.54
N ASP A 132 1.32 -31.56 6.33
CA ASP A 132 2.76 -31.72 6.08
C ASP A 132 3.57 -30.57 6.70
N MET A 133 3.08 -29.32 6.59
CA MET A 133 3.72 -28.16 7.22
C MET A 133 3.81 -28.31 8.74
N PHE A 134 2.71 -28.69 9.39
CA PHE A 134 2.67 -28.87 10.83
C PHE A 134 3.53 -30.06 11.30
N GLU A 135 3.58 -31.16 10.55
CA GLU A 135 4.50 -32.28 10.82
C GLU A 135 5.96 -31.85 10.71
N GLN A 136 6.31 -31.02 9.73
CA GLN A 136 7.66 -30.48 9.60
C GLN A 136 8.00 -29.55 10.77
N ALA A 137 7.07 -28.69 11.19
CA ALA A 137 7.25 -27.81 12.34
C ALA A 137 7.49 -28.60 13.62
N LYS A 138 6.70 -29.65 13.91
CA LYS A 138 6.89 -30.52 15.08
C LYS A 138 8.28 -31.18 15.10
N LYS A 139 8.79 -31.58 13.95
CA LYS A 139 10.14 -32.20 13.84
C LYS A 139 11.28 -31.21 14.10
N ASN A 140 11.03 -29.92 13.96
CA ASN A 140 12.02 -28.84 14.10
C ASN A 140 11.73 -27.92 15.28
N ALA A 141 10.93 -28.35 16.23
CA ALA A 141 10.64 -27.58 17.44
C ALA A 141 11.91 -27.41 18.33
N PRO A 142 12.11 -26.23 18.98
CA PRO A 142 11.25 -25.06 18.93
C PRO A 142 11.36 -24.30 17.63
N CYS A 143 10.22 -23.84 17.07
CA CYS A 143 10.18 -23.11 15.81
C CYS A 143 8.96 -22.17 15.72
N ILE A 144 9.00 -21.27 14.73
CA ILE A 144 7.87 -20.42 14.35
C ILE A 144 7.33 -20.85 12.97
N VAL A 145 6.01 -21.00 12.89
CA VAL A 145 5.28 -21.16 11.63
C VAL A 145 4.56 -19.85 11.33
N PHE A 146 4.88 -19.24 10.21
CA PHE A 146 4.26 -18.00 9.78
C PHE A 146 3.40 -18.19 8.54
N ILE A 147 2.13 -17.79 8.66
CA ILE A 147 1.14 -17.86 7.57
C ILE A 147 0.82 -16.41 7.16
N ASP A 148 1.34 -15.98 6.02
CA ASP A 148 1.01 -14.67 5.48
C ASP A 148 -0.33 -14.71 4.74
N GLU A 149 -1.05 -13.60 4.70
CA GLU A 149 -2.34 -13.48 4.01
C GLU A 149 -3.33 -14.59 4.42
N ILE A 150 -3.48 -14.83 5.72
CA ILE A 150 -4.35 -15.91 6.24
C ILE A 150 -5.80 -15.78 5.77
N ASP A 151 -6.24 -14.58 5.41
CA ASP A 151 -7.58 -14.29 4.87
C ASP A 151 -7.84 -14.96 3.51
N ALA A 152 -6.81 -15.42 2.80
CA ALA A 152 -6.99 -16.25 1.60
C ALA A 152 -7.69 -17.58 1.89
N VAL A 153 -7.43 -18.17 3.07
CA VAL A 153 -8.00 -19.46 3.51
C VAL A 153 -9.04 -19.28 4.60
N GLY A 154 -8.79 -18.34 5.52
CA GLY A 154 -9.55 -18.14 6.75
C GLY A 154 -10.83 -17.31 6.61
N ARG A 155 -11.39 -17.14 5.43
CA ARG A 155 -12.59 -16.35 5.19
C ARG A 155 -13.83 -16.98 5.81
N ASN A 156 -14.74 -16.10 6.32
CA ASN A 156 -16.02 -16.50 6.91
C ASN A 156 -16.90 -17.29 5.91
N ARG A 157 -17.59 -18.30 6.44
CA ARG A 157 -18.51 -19.20 5.72
C ARG A 157 -19.74 -18.39 5.26
N GLY A 158 -19.99 -18.31 3.99
CA GLY A 158 -21.21 -17.66 3.45
C GLY A 158 -21.00 -16.52 2.46
N ALA A 159 -19.76 -16.13 2.16
CA ALA A 159 -19.48 -14.99 1.26
C ALA A 159 -19.29 -15.38 -0.22
N GLY A 160 -19.87 -16.47 -0.71
CA GLY A 160 -19.78 -16.81 -2.15
C GLY A 160 -20.55 -18.03 -2.59
N TYR A 161 -21.31 -17.87 -3.66
CA TYR A 161 -21.92 -18.96 -4.42
C TYR A 161 -20.91 -19.46 -5.46
N GLY A 162 -20.30 -20.66 -5.24
CA GLY A 162 -19.45 -21.31 -6.26
C GLY A 162 -18.59 -22.42 -5.69
N GLY A 163 -18.35 -23.48 -6.47
CA GLY A 163 -17.67 -24.75 -6.11
C GLY A 163 -16.19 -24.64 -5.67
N GLY A 164 -15.63 -23.46 -5.48
CA GLY A 164 -14.30 -23.25 -4.90
C GLY A 164 -14.30 -23.06 -3.38
N ASN A 165 -15.47 -23.07 -2.73
CA ASN A 165 -15.59 -22.85 -1.29
C ASN A 165 -15.31 -24.12 -0.49
N ASP A 166 -15.65 -25.30 -1.03
CA ASP A 166 -15.51 -26.58 -0.32
C ASP A 166 -14.04 -26.92 -0.02
N GLU A 167 -13.13 -26.62 -0.94
CA GLU A 167 -11.70 -26.86 -0.75
C GLU A 167 -11.10 -25.92 0.31
N ARG A 168 -11.47 -24.63 0.26
CA ARG A 168 -11.03 -23.65 1.27
C ARG A 168 -11.56 -24.01 2.66
N GLU A 169 -12.82 -24.40 2.76
CA GLU A 169 -13.43 -24.81 4.01
C GLU A 169 -12.76 -26.08 4.57
N GLN A 170 -12.45 -27.06 3.72
CA GLN A 170 -11.72 -28.27 4.13
C GLN A 170 -10.30 -27.91 4.62
N THR A 171 -9.63 -27.00 3.94
CA THR A 171 -8.29 -26.54 4.32
C THR A 171 -8.32 -25.77 5.64
N LEU A 172 -9.30 -24.87 5.81
CA LEU A 172 -9.51 -24.16 7.07
C LEU A 172 -9.78 -25.14 8.23
N ASN A 173 -10.69 -26.10 8.03
CA ASN A 173 -10.99 -27.11 9.04
C ASN A 173 -9.75 -27.92 9.41
N GLN A 174 -8.90 -28.29 8.45
CA GLN A 174 -7.64 -28.99 8.73
C GLN A 174 -6.69 -28.07 9.53
N LEU A 175 -6.59 -26.78 9.18
CA LEU A 175 -5.78 -25.82 9.94
C LEU A 175 -6.24 -25.75 11.40
N LEU A 176 -7.56 -25.66 11.64
CA LEU A 176 -8.12 -25.62 12.98
C LEU A 176 -7.82 -26.91 13.77
N VAL A 177 -7.93 -28.06 13.12
CA VAL A 177 -7.61 -29.37 13.74
C VAL A 177 -6.14 -29.46 14.11
N GLU A 178 -5.24 -29.03 13.23
CA GLU A 178 -3.80 -29.05 13.53
C GLU A 178 -3.46 -28.10 14.68
N MET A 179 -4.04 -26.89 14.70
CA MET A 179 -3.84 -25.92 15.80
C MET A 179 -4.36 -26.46 17.14
N ASP A 180 -5.52 -27.12 17.15
CA ASP A 180 -6.09 -27.71 18.37
C ASP A 180 -5.26 -28.92 18.84
N GLY A 181 -4.61 -29.63 17.92
CA GLY A 181 -3.77 -30.81 18.18
C GLY A 181 -2.37 -30.51 18.76
N PHE A 182 -2.02 -29.23 18.96
CA PHE A 182 -0.77 -28.87 19.66
C PHE A 182 -0.98 -28.82 21.18
N GLU A 183 -0.04 -29.40 21.92
CA GLU A 183 0.08 -29.16 23.34
C GLU A 183 0.88 -27.87 23.60
N ALA A 184 0.61 -27.20 24.74
CA ALA A 184 1.28 -25.96 25.11
C ALA A 184 2.82 -26.08 25.21
N ASN A 185 3.34 -27.30 25.27
CA ASN A 185 4.76 -27.60 25.44
C ASN A 185 5.48 -28.05 24.16
N ASP A 186 4.78 -28.11 23.02
CA ASP A 186 5.37 -28.59 21.76
C ASP A 186 6.43 -27.64 21.18
N GLY A 187 6.55 -26.42 21.72
CA GLY A 187 7.56 -25.43 21.31
C GLY A 187 7.33 -24.85 19.90
N VAL A 188 6.15 -25.06 19.32
CA VAL A 188 5.77 -24.51 18.01
C VAL A 188 4.82 -23.33 18.25
N ILE A 189 5.19 -22.15 17.75
CA ILE A 189 4.34 -20.95 17.79
C ILE A 189 3.86 -20.64 16.37
N ILE A 190 2.56 -20.39 16.22
CA ILE A 190 1.94 -20.06 14.95
C ILE A 190 1.73 -18.56 14.91
N LEU A 191 2.36 -17.88 13.96
CA LEU A 191 2.10 -16.48 13.65
C LEU A 191 1.31 -16.41 12.35
N ALA A 192 0.29 -15.58 12.29
CA ALA A 192 -0.41 -15.31 11.03
C ALA A 192 -0.49 -13.80 10.80
N ALA A 193 -0.57 -13.38 9.54
CA ALA A 193 -0.75 -11.99 9.18
C ALA A 193 -1.97 -11.82 8.27
N THR A 194 -2.70 -10.73 8.48
CA THR A 194 -3.81 -10.32 7.63
C THR A 194 -3.91 -8.81 7.51
N ASN A 195 -4.39 -8.33 6.38
CA ASN A 195 -4.77 -6.93 6.20
C ASN A 195 -6.26 -6.70 6.53
N ARG A 196 -7.04 -7.78 6.65
CA ARG A 196 -8.50 -7.73 6.78
C ARG A 196 -8.99 -8.69 7.87
N ARG A 197 -8.99 -8.22 9.11
CA ARG A 197 -9.52 -8.99 10.24
C ARG A 197 -11.03 -9.28 10.12
N ASP A 198 -11.77 -8.34 9.52
CA ASP A 198 -13.23 -8.35 9.37
C ASP A 198 -13.76 -9.54 8.57
N VAL A 199 -12.94 -10.10 7.66
CA VAL A 199 -13.34 -11.22 6.82
C VAL A 199 -13.00 -12.60 7.39
N LEU A 200 -12.25 -12.67 8.50
CA LEU A 200 -11.79 -13.95 9.07
C LEU A 200 -12.94 -14.69 9.78
N ASP A 201 -12.90 -16.03 9.67
CA ASP A 201 -13.81 -16.91 10.43
C ASP A 201 -13.54 -16.75 11.93
N PRO A 202 -14.58 -16.46 12.75
CA PRO A 202 -14.46 -16.33 14.19
C PRO A 202 -13.85 -17.54 14.89
N ALA A 203 -13.93 -18.72 14.27
CA ALA A 203 -13.32 -19.95 14.79
C ALA A 203 -11.80 -19.86 14.91
N LEU A 204 -11.13 -19.08 14.05
CA LEU A 204 -9.68 -18.82 14.13
C LEU A 204 -9.29 -18.00 15.35
N LEU A 205 -10.19 -17.13 15.83
CA LEU A 205 -9.94 -16.17 16.90
C LEU A 205 -10.32 -16.70 18.30
N ARG A 206 -10.69 -18.00 18.39
CA ARG A 206 -11.03 -18.62 19.66
C ARG A 206 -9.79 -18.90 20.51
N PRO A 207 -9.92 -18.87 21.85
CA PRO A 207 -8.83 -19.25 22.75
C PRO A 207 -8.25 -20.62 22.40
N GLY A 208 -6.91 -20.72 22.42
CA GLY A 208 -6.16 -21.91 22.03
C GLY A 208 -5.77 -21.96 20.56
N ARG A 209 -6.09 -20.93 19.77
CA ARG A 209 -5.71 -20.74 18.37
C ARG A 209 -4.98 -19.41 18.19
N PHE A 210 -5.55 -18.41 17.48
CA PHE A 210 -5.01 -17.05 17.47
C PHE A 210 -5.63 -16.23 18.61
N ASP A 211 -5.26 -16.57 19.82
CA ASP A 211 -5.78 -15.97 21.05
C ASP A 211 -5.13 -14.61 21.36
N ARG A 212 -3.96 -14.33 20.76
CA ARG A 212 -3.34 -13.00 20.81
C ARG A 212 -3.48 -12.31 19.46
N GLN A 213 -3.93 -11.05 19.49
CA GLN A 213 -4.06 -10.22 18.30
C GLN A 213 -3.24 -8.96 18.48
N VAL A 214 -2.23 -8.79 17.64
CA VAL A 214 -1.30 -7.66 17.68
C VAL A 214 -1.58 -6.75 16.49
N THR A 215 -1.92 -5.50 16.77
CA THR A 215 -2.16 -4.51 15.73
C THR A 215 -0.83 -3.86 15.32
N VAL A 216 -0.57 -3.84 14.02
CA VAL A 216 0.60 -3.20 13.40
C VAL A 216 0.12 -2.04 12.55
N PRO A 217 -0.06 -0.84 13.12
CA PRO A 217 -0.57 0.34 12.41
C PRO A 217 0.47 0.94 11.46
N ASN A 218 0.06 1.94 10.68
CA ASN A 218 1.01 2.80 9.99
C ASN A 218 1.85 3.56 11.04
N PRO A 219 3.15 3.78 10.75
CA PRO A 219 4.04 4.43 11.69
C PRO A 219 3.70 5.92 11.88
N ASP A 220 3.84 6.40 13.11
CA ASP A 220 3.82 7.82 13.44
C ASP A 220 5.08 8.55 12.92
N ILE A 221 5.18 9.86 13.12
CA ILE A 221 6.33 10.67 12.65
C ILE A 221 7.66 10.09 13.16
N LYS A 222 7.73 9.71 14.45
CA LYS A 222 8.94 9.14 15.05
C LYS A 222 9.26 7.76 14.48
N GLY A 223 8.23 6.95 14.28
CA GLY A 223 8.32 5.65 13.63
C GLY A 223 8.83 5.77 12.20
N ARG A 224 8.30 6.73 11.41
CA ARG A 224 8.76 6.98 10.04
C ARG A 224 10.23 7.41 10.00
N GLU A 225 10.67 8.30 10.91
CA GLU A 225 12.08 8.68 11.05
C GLU A 225 12.98 7.47 11.34
N LYS A 226 12.58 6.62 12.31
CA LYS A 226 13.32 5.38 12.62
C LYS A 226 13.39 4.44 11.42
N ILE A 227 12.29 4.25 10.69
CA ILE A 227 12.22 3.39 9.50
C ILE A 227 13.13 3.95 8.39
N LEU A 228 13.07 5.25 8.11
CA LEU A 228 13.96 5.90 7.14
C LEU A 228 15.42 5.69 7.51
N ASN A 229 15.79 5.85 8.77
CA ASN A 229 17.15 5.59 9.25
C ASN A 229 17.60 4.14 8.99
N VAL A 230 16.72 3.16 9.20
CA VAL A 230 17.03 1.75 8.92
C VAL A 230 17.29 1.52 7.44
N HIS A 231 16.40 2.02 6.56
CA HIS A 231 16.55 1.82 5.11
C HIS A 231 17.70 2.63 4.50
N ALA A 232 18.01 3.79 5.08
CA ALA A 232 19.11 4.65 4.63
C ALA A 232 20.52 4.16 5.03
N ARG A 233 20.65 3.19 5.95
CA ARG A 233 21.96 2.66 6.41
C ARG A 233 22.92 2.25 5.29
N LYS A 234 22.39 1.78 4.17
CA LYS A 234 23.16 1.30 3.01
C LYS A 234 23.26 2.31 1.88
N THR A 235 22.64 3.47 2.05
CA THR A 235 22.57 4.53 1.04
C THR A 235 23.50 5.67 1.43
N PRO A 236 24.44 6.08 0.58
CA PRO A 236 25.31 7.23 0.87
C PRO A 236 24.51 8.52 0.81
N LEU A 237 24.20 9.09 1.96
CA LEU A 237 23.46 10.35 2.09
C LEU A 237 24.39 11.56 2.01
N GLY A 238 23.93 12.64 1.40
CA GLY A 238 24.57 13.95 1.44
C GLY A 238 24.43 14.61 2.82
N PRO A 239 25.26 15.61 3.14
CA PRO A 239 25.23 16.32 4.42
C PRO A 239 23.97 17.22 4.59
N ASP A 240 23.27 17.49 3.50
CA ASP A 240 22.04 18.28 3.41
C ASP A 240 20.76 17.48 3.75
N VAL A 241 20.87 16.14 3.87
CA VAL A 241 19.71 15.27 4.07
C VAL A 241 19.29 15.24 5.53
N ASP A 242 18.08 15.72 5.80
CA ASP A 242 17.38 15.59 7.08
C ASP A 242 16.22 14.59 6.97
N LEU A 243 16.45 13.36 7.48
CA LEU A 243 15.46 12.29 7.49
C LEU A 243 14.23 12.62 8.34
N ARG A 244 14.35 13.52 9.31
CA ARG A 244 13.23 13.99 10.14
C ARG A 244 12.28 14.86 9.35
N LEU A 245 12.81 15.76 8.51
CA LEU A 245 11.98 16.56 7.58
C LEU A 245 11.24 15.66 6.60
N ILE A 246 11.93 14.65 6.07
CA ILE A 246 11.31 13.66 5.16
C ILE A 246 10.20 12.89 5.88
N ALA A 247 10.42 12.46 7.13
CA ALA A 247 9.41 11.77 7.93
C ALA A 247 8.16 12.63 8.20
N ARG A 248 8.34 13.93 8.45
CA ARG A 248 7.23 14.89 8.59
C ARG A 248 6.47 15.07 7.28
N GLY A 249 7.18 15.12 6.16
CA GLY A 249 6.61 15.29 4.83
C GLY A 249 5.98 14.04 4.21
N THR A 250 5.90 12.92 4.95
CA THR A 250 5.36 11.63 4.45
C THR A 250 4.25 11.07 5.36
N PRO A 251 3.19 11.86 5.67
CA PRO A 251 2.10 11.38 6.50
C PRO A 251 1.40 10.18 5.84
N GLY A 252 1.02 9.19 6.65
CA GLY A 252 0.31 8.01 6.17
C GLY A 252 1.16 6.96 5.43
N PHE A 253 2.44 7.22 5.18
CA PHE A 253 3.33 6.25 4.54
C PHE A 253 3.53 5.03 5.43
N SER A 254 3.42 3.86 4.81
CA SER A 254 3.81 2.59 5.43
C SER A 254 5.33 2.40 5.41
N GLY A 255 5.84 1.40 6.12
CA GLY A 255 7.25 1.04 6.05
C GLY A 255 7.73 0.69 4.65
N ALA A 256 6.87 0.06 3.84
CA ALA A 256 7.18 -0.26 2.44
C ALA A 256 7.27 0.99 1.55
N ASP A 257 6.39 1.98 1.77
CA ASP A 257 6.43 3.25 1.03
C ASP A 257 7.70 4.03 1.36
N LEU A 258 8.11 4.06 2.63
CA LEU A 258 9.36 4.70 3.06
C LEU A 258 10.60 4.00 2.50
N ALA A 259 10.60 2.67 2.47
CA ALA A 259 11.68 1.90 1.82
C ALA A 259 11.76 2.21 0.32
N ASN A 260 10.61 2.28 -0.35
CA ASN A 260 10.51 2.66 -1.75
C ASN A 260 10.99 4.09 -1.98
N LEU A 261 10.65 5.03 -1.08
CA LEU A 261 11.10 6.42 -1.15
C LEU A 261 12.62 6.53 -1.12
N VAL A 262 13.29 5.83 -0.20
CA VAL A 262 14.76 5.79 -0.12
C VAL A 262 15.36 5.22 -1.41
N ASN A 263 14.79 4.13 -1.92
CA ASN A 263 15.22 3.51 -3.16
C ASN A 263 15.05 4.43 -4.38
N GLU A 264 13.90 5.10 -4.51
CA GLU A 264 13.62 6.04 -5.60
C GLU A 264 14.55 7.26 -5.56
N ALA A 265 14.83 7.80 -4.36
CA ALA A 265 15.81 8.88 -4.19
C ALA A 265 17.21 8.45 -4.65
N ALA A 266 17.64 7.24 -4.27
CA ALA A 266 18.92 6.69 -4.72
C ALA A 266 18.97 6.48 -6.24
N LEU A 267 17.88 5.99 -6.84
CA LEU A 267 17.77 5.84 -8.30
C LEU A 267 17.82 7.19 -9.03
N MET A 268 17.19 8.23 -8.48
CA MET A 268 17.24 9.58 -9.04
C MET A 268 18.64 10.18 -8.98
N ALA A 269 19.33 10.08 -7.84
CA ALA A 269 20.71 10.51 -7.69
C ALA A 269 21.65 9.78 -8.68
N ALA A 270 21.50 8.46 -8.80
CA ALA A 270 22.29 7.65 -9.72
C ALA A 270 22.07 8.03 -11.20
N ARG A 271 20.81 8.35 -11.59
CA ARG A 271 20.46 8.76 -12.97
C ARG A 271 21.23 10.01 -13.42
N ILE A 272 21.48 10.94 -12.50
CA ILE A 272 22.20 12.20 -12.79
C ILE A 272 23.71 12.11 -12.43
N GLY A 273 24.20 10.90 -12.09
CA GLY A 273 25.61 10.63 -11.85
C GLY A 273 26.15 11.14 -10.52
N ARG A 274 25.28 11.41 -9.52
CA ARG A 274 25.71 11.76 -8.16
C ARG A 274 26.27 10.54 -7.42
N SER A 275 27.25 10.77 -6.56
CA SER A 275 27.82 9.75 -5.68
C SER A 275 27.11 9.64 -4.33
N THR A 276 26.33 10.65 -3.97
CA THR A 276 25.53 10.73 -2.75
C THR A 276 24.12 11.20 -3.07
N VAL A 277 23.15 10.77 -2.25
CA VAL A 277 21.75 11.18 -2.36
C VAL A 277 21.57 12.49 -1.61
N ALA A 278 21.12 13.54 -2.29
CA ALA A 278 20.86 14.85 -1.72
C ALA A 278 19.38 15.01 -1.29
N MET A 279 19.07 16.05 -0.51
CA MET A 279 17.69 16.34 -0.08
C MET A 279 16.75 16.53 -1.28
N VAL A 280 17.22 17.19 -2.34
CA VAL A 280 16.43 17.39 -3.57
C VAL A 280 16.03 16.07 -4.26
N ASP A 281 16.84 15.01 -4.12
CA ASP A 281 16.49 13.70 -4.68
C ASP A 281 15.37 13.04 -3.87
N PHE A 282 15.34 13.23 -2.55
CA PHE A 282 14.25 12.80 -1.68
C PHE A 282 12.97 13.56 -1.96
N GLU A 283 13.03 14.89 -2.15
CA GLU A 283 11.86 15.70 -2.49
C GLU A 283 11.25 15.25 -3.84
N ASN A 284 12.08 15.07 -4.86
CA ASN A 284 11.62 14.56 -6.17
C ASN A 284 11.07 13.13 -6.09
N ALA A 285 11.68 12.27 -5.27
CA ALA A 285 11.21 10.91 -5.06
C ALA A 285 9.87 10.91 -4.30
N LYS A 286 9.71 11.77 -3.29
CA LYS A 286 8.47 11.97 -2.56
C LYS A 286 7.35 12.41 -3.50
N ASP A 287 7.61 13.42 -4.32
CA ASP A 287 6.65 13.87 -5.34
C ASP A 287 6.25 12.73 -6.29
N LYS A 288 7.21 11.92 -6.73
CA LYS A 288 6.93 10.77 -7.60
C LYS A 288 6.10 9.70 -6.89
N VAL A 289 6.37 9.40 -5.63
CA VAL A 289 5.65 8.36 -4.87
C VAL A 289 4.24 8.84 -4.52
N MET A 290 4.07 10.10 -4.11
CA MET A 290 2.77 10.66 -3.71
C MET A 290 1.87 11.00 -4.90
N MET A 291 2.44 11.64 -5.92
CA MET A 291 1.69 12.21 -7.05
C MET A 291 1.80 11.38 -8.33
N GLY A 292 2.67 10.36 -8.36
CA GLY A 292 2.98 9.59 -9.56
C GLY A 292 4.06 10.24 -10.45
N ALA A 293 4.44 9.52 -11.50
CA ALA A 293 5.45 10.00 -12.44
C ALA A 293 4.91 11.15 -13.30
N GLU A 294 5.76 12.13 -13.59
CA GLU A 294 5.45 13.21 -14.53
C GLU A 294 5.21 12.67 -15.93
N ARG A 295 4.13 13.14 -16.55
CA ARG A 295 3.76 12.77 -17.93
C ARG A 295 4.25 13.84 -18.92
N ARG A 296 5.56 14.02 -19.03
CA ARG A 296 6.20 15.05 -19.89
C ARG A 296 5.89 14.89 -21.39
N SER A 297 5.48 13.69 -21.81
CA SER A 297 5.05 13.44 -23.20
C SER A 297 3.64 13.91 -23.51
N MET A 298 2.86 14.30 -22.49
CA MET A 298 1.50 14.78 -22.68
C MET A 298 1.54 16.28 -22.98
N VAL A 299 1.26 16.63 -24.24
CA VAL A 299 1.17 18.03 -24.66
C VAL A 299 -0.25 18.51 -24.40
N LEU A 300 -0.41 19.38 -23.40
CA LEU A 300 -1.66 20.07 -23.14
C LEU A 300 -1.81 21.26 -24.12
N THR A 301 -3.02 21.50 -24.60
CA THR A 301 -3.33 22.75 -25.30
C THR A 301 -3.27 23.93 -24.34
N ALA A 302 -3.06 25.15 -24.86
CA ALA A 302 -3.03 26.36 -24.04
C ALA A 302 -4.32 26.53 -23.22
N ASP A 303 -5.48 26.24 -23.80
CA ASP A 303 -6.79 26.27 -23.13
C ASP A 303 -6.88 25.25 -21.99
N GLN A 304 -6.40 24.01 -22.21
CA GLN A 304 -6.38 22.98 -21.16
C GLN A 304 -5.44 23.37 -20.01
N LYS A 305 -4.28 23.93 -20.32
CA LYS A 305 -3.31 24.37 -19.34
C LYS A 305 -3.86 25.52 -18.51
N GLU A 306 -4.55 26.48 -19.16
CA GLU A 306 -5.22 27.58 -18.48
C GLU A 306 -6.33 27.08 -17.56
N LYS A 307 -7.23 26.20 -18.03
CA LYS A 307 -8.30 25.62 -17.22
C LYS A 307 -7.75 24.89 -15.99
N THR A 308 -6.70 24.09 -16.19
CA THR A 308 -6.03 23.41 -15.07
C THR A 308 -5.44 24.41 -14.08
N ALA A 309 -4.80 25.47 -14.52
CA ALA A 309 -4.21 26.48 -13.62
C ALA A 309 -5.26 27.18 -12.76
N TYR A 310 -6.40 27.58 -13.33
CA TYR A 310 -7.49 28.17 -12.56
C TYR A 310 -8.17 27.20 -11.61
N HIS A 311 -8.26 25.92 -12.01
CA HIS A 311 -8.79 24.83 -11.18
C HIS A 311 -7.91 24.61 -9.94
N GLU A 312 -6.59 24.38 -10.15
CA GLU A 312 -5.65 24.15 -9.04
C GLU A 312 -5.46 25.40 -8.16
N ALA A 313 -5.44 26.57 -8.77
CA ALA A 313 -5.42 27.83 -8.00
C ALA A 313 -6.66 27.94 -7.11
N GLY A 314 -7.82 27.47 -7.57
CA GLY A 314 -9.05 27.42 -6.77
C GLY A 314 -8.89 26.60 -5.50
N HIS A 315 -8.38 25.38 -5.62
CA HIS A 315 -8.10 24.50 -4.47
C HIS A 315 -7.10 25.15 -3.49
N ALA A 316 -6.03 25.73 -4.01
CA ALA A 316 -4.98 26.32 -3.19
C ALA A 316 -5.49 27.56 -2.41
N VAL A 317 -6.21 28.47 -3.06
CA VAL A 317 -6.74 29.69 -2.41
C VAL A 317 -7.76 29.35 -1.33
N VAL A 318 -8.69 28.43 -1.62
CA VAL A 318 -9.69 28.02 -0.62
C VAL A 318 -9.03 27.25 0.52
N GLY A 319 -8.08 26.36 0.24
CA GLY A 319 -7.34 25.63 1.27
C GLY A 319 -6.54 26.55 2.19
N MET A 320 -5.96 27.65 1.65
CA MET A 320 -5.24 28.64 2.46
C MET A 320 -6.15 29.63 3.20
N ALA A 321 -7.40 29.78 2.75
CA ALA A 321 -8.37 30.65 3.40
C ALA A 321 -9.02 30.01 4.62
N LEU A 322 -9.10 28.68 4.64
CA LEU A 322 -9.80 27.91 5.67
C LEU A 322 -8.82 27.44 6.76
N PRO A 323 -9.06 27.81 8.04
CA PRO A 323 -8.08 27.59 9.10
C PRO A 323 -7.90 26.15 9.53
N GLN A 324 -8.87 25.27 9.26
CA GLN A 324 -8.81 23.85 9.64
C GLN A 324 -8.36 22.94 8.48
N CYS A 325 -8.14 23.49 7.30
CA CYS A 325 -7.52 22.76 6.20
C CYS A 325 -6.03 22.54 6.48
N ASP A 326 -5.54 21.39 6.01
CA ASP A 326 -4.10 21.10 6.06
C ASP A 326 -3.34 22.14 5.22
N PRO A 327 -2.16 22.60 5.68
CA PRO A 327 -1.33 23.53 4.93
C PRO A 327 -1.05 23.03 3.50
N VAL A 328 -1.22 23.94 2.54
CA VAL A 328 -0.88 23.63 1.14
C VAL A 328 0.63 23.51 1.02
N TYR A 329 1.09 22.33 0.67
CA TYR A 329 2.50 22.04 0.49
C TYR A 329 3.00 22.45 -0.90
N LYS A 330 2.23 22.09 -1.95
CA LYS A 330 2.63 22.32 -3.34
C LYS A 330 1.40 22.34 -4.25
N ALA A 331 1.42 23.20 -5.27
CA ALA A 331 0.48 23.18 -6.38
C ALA A 331 1.23 23.03 -7.70
N THR A 332 0.73 22.20 -8.60
CA THR A 332 1.35 21.95 -9.90
C THR A 332 0.31 21.74 -10.99
N ILE A 333 0.62 22.25 -12.19
CA ILE A 333 -0.16 21.99 -13.42
C ILE A 333 0.56 21.03 -14.37
N ILE A 334 1.65 20.41 -13.92
CA ILE A 334 2.33 19.37 -14.68
C ILE A 334 1.53 18.06 -14.52
N PRO A 335 1.08 17.43 -15.64
CA PRO A 335 0.33 16.18 -15.55
C PRO A 335 1.10 15.07 -14.85
N ARG A 336 0.47 14.42 -13.88
CA ARG A 336 1.03 13.28 -13.13
C ARG A 336 -0.03 12.18 -12.98
N GLY A 337 0.37 10.93 -13.23
CA GLY A 337 -0.56 9.81 -13.13
C GLY A 337 -1.80 9.99 -14.00
N GLY A 338 -2.97 10.10 -13.40
CA GLY A 338 -4.26 10.36 -14.08
C GLY A 338 -4.74 11.82 -14.01
N ALA A 339 -4.06 12.68 -13.24
CA ALA A 339 -4.44 14.08 -13.04
C ALA A 339 -3.69 15.01 -13.99
N LEU A 340 -4.34 16.10 -14.42
CA LEU A 340 -3.75 17.14 -15.25
C LEU A 340 -2.99 18.17 -14.41
N GLY A 341 -3.42 18.39 -13.17
CA GLY A 341 -2.79 19.19 -12.15
C GLY A 341 -3.09 18.61 -10.79
N MET A 342 -2.55 19.20 -9.73
CA MET A 342 -2.77 18.74 -8.36
C MET A 342 -2.33 19.78 -7.34
N VAL A 343 -3.13 19.94 -6.29
CA VAL A 343 -2.75 20.60 -5.05
C VAL A 343 -2.54 19.56 -3.97
N VAL A 344 -1.36 19.57 -3.36
CA VAL A 344 -1.02 18.68 -2.24
C VAL A 344 -1.01 19.47 -0.95
N SER A 345 -1.78 19.01 0.03
CA SER A 345 -1.77 19.52 1.39
C SER A 345 -1.16 18.47 2.32
N LEU A 346 -0.34 18.88 3.27
CA LEU A 346 0.30 18.00 4.22
C LEU A 346 -0.07 18.42 5.65
N PRO A 347 -0.58 17.50 6.48
CA PRO A 347 -0.85 17.76 7.87
C PRO A 347 0.45 18.03 8.64
N GLU A 348 0.44 18.98 9.58
CA GLU A 348 1.58 19.26 10.46
C GLU A 348 1.81 18.13 11.48
N ILE A 349 0.74 17.44 11.87
CA ILE A 349 0.74 16.33 12.81
C ILE A 349 -0.09 15.16 12.26
N ASP A 350 0.23 13.94 12.67
CA ASP A 350 -0.59 12.78 12.33
C ASP A 350 -1.96 12.89 13.02
N ARG A 351 -3.04 12.94 12.23
CA ARG A 351 -4.41 13.08 12.73
C ARG A 351 -5.00 11.73 13.10
N LEU A 352 -5.51 11.64 14.32
CA LEU A 352 -6.22 10.45 14.80
C LEU A 352 -7.74 10.59 14.71
N ASN A 353 -8.24 11.82 14.77
CA ASN A 353 -9.68 12.12 14.77
C ASN A 353 -9.99 13.21 13.74
N TRP A 354 -11.25 13.22 13.27
CA TRP A 354 -11.80 14.22 12.37
C TRP A 354 -12.94 14.96 13.07
N HIS A 355 -12.90 16.29 13.09
CA HIS A 355 -14.01 17.10 13.53
C HIS A 355 -14.94 17.44 12.37
N LYS A 356 -16.23 17.65 12.68
CA LYS A 356 -17.23 18.00 11.66
C LYS A 356 -16.81 19.23 10.84
N SER A 357 -16.36 20.29 11.50
CA SER A 357 -15.88 21.51 10.84
C SER A 357 -14.69 21.28 9.92
N GLU A 358 -13.74 20.43 10.31
CA GLU A 358 -12.60 20.05 9.45
C GLU A 358 -13.05 19.31 8.19
N CYS A 359 -14.04 18.42 8.33
CA CYS A 359 -14.63 17.72 7.19
C CYS A 359 -15.35 18.67 6.24
N GLU A 360 -16.11 19.63 6.78
CA GLU A 360 -16.82 20.64 6.00
C GLU A 360 -15.84 21.54 5.24
N GLU A 361 -14.79 22.04 5.89
CA GLU A 361 -13.75 22.85 5.25
C GLU A 361 -12.98 22.05 4.18
N LYS A 362 -12.66 20.79 4.46
CA LYS A 362 -12.01 19.92 3.48
C LYS A 362 -12.88 19.67 2.26
N MET A 363 -14.20 19.49 2.44
CA MET A 363 -15.13 19.39 1.31
C MET A 363 -15.17 20.71 0.52
N ALA A 364 -15.16 21.87 1.19
CA ALA A 364 -15.12 23.16 0.51
C ALA A 364 -13.85 23.32 -0.32
N MET A 365 -12.68 23.00 0.22
CA MET A 365 -11.42 22.96 -0.52
C MET A 365 -11.52 22.01 -1.74
N THR A 366 -12.08 20.82 -1.55
CA THR A 366 -12.23 19.83 -2.62
C THR A 366 -13.18 20.30 -3.72
N MET A 367 -14.26 21.02 -3.38
CA MET A 367 -15.21 21.55 -4.38
C MET A 367 -14.73 22.83 -5.07
N ALA A 368 -13.62 23.41 -4.62
CA ALA A 368 -13.12 24.70 -5.09
C ALA A 368 -12.69 24.68 -6.56
N GLY A 369 -12.11 23.58 -7.06
CA GLY A 369 -11.75 23.44 -8.47
C GLY A 369 -12.97 23.57 -9.39
N LYS A 370 -14.08 22.91 -9.05
CA LYS A 370 -15.33 23.07 -9.80
C LYS A 370 -15.90 24.48 -9.71
N ALA A 371 -15.86 25.09 -8.52
CA ALA A 371 -16.33 26.47 -8.35
C ALA A 371 -15.50 27.45 -9.18
N ALA A 372 -14.17 27.27 -9.22
CA ALA A 372 -13.26 28.06 -10.02
C ALA A 372 -13.59 27.98 -11.53
N GLU A 373 -13.81 26.78 -12.06
CA GLU A 373 -14.19 26.60 -13.47
C GLU A 373 -15.51 27.32 -13.80
N ILE A 374 -16.51 27.23 -12.92
CA ILE A 374 -17.83 27.88 -13.13
C ILE A 374 -17.68 29.41 -13.09
N ILE A 375 -16.91 29.95 -12.15
CA ILE A 375 -16.68 31.40 -12.05
C ILE A 375 -15.96 31.94 -13.28
N LYS A 376 -14.94 31.23 -13.78
CA LYS A 376 -14.11 31.70 -14.89
C LYS A 376 -14.75 31.52 -16.24
N TYR A 377 -15.35 30.36 -16.51
CA TYR A 377 -15.77 29.95 -17.83
C TYR A 377 -17.30 29.85 -17.99
N GLY A 378 -18.05 29.99 -16.90
CA GLY A 378 -19.51 29.82 -16.88
C GLY A 378 -19.93 28.35 -16.79
N PRO A 379 -21.19 28.07 -16.39
CA PRO A 379 -21.69 26.74 -16.13
C PRO A 379 -21.71 25.82 -17.36
N GLU A 380 -21.82 26.39 -18.56
CA GLU A 380 -21.87 25.65 -19.83
C GLU A 380 -20.49 25.10 -20.28
N ASN A 381 -19.40 25.64 -19.72
CA ASN A 381 -18.03 25.33 -20.13
C ASN A 381 -17.23 24.59 -19.07
N VAL A 382 -17.92 24.01 -18.05
CA VAL A 382 -17.28 23.17 -17.03
C VAL A 382 -16.75 21.89 -17.66
N SER A 383 -15.54 21.52 -17.28
CA SER A 383 -14.90 20.30 -17.77
C SER A 383 -15.32 19.07 -16.94
N ASN A 384 -14.87 17.89 -17.34
CA ASN A 384 -14.96 16.69 -16.54
C ASN A 384 -13.80 16.56 -15.52
N GLY A 385 -12.90 17.54 -15.43
CA GLY A 385 -11.78 17.58 -14.48
C GLY A 385 -12.21 17.35 -13.03
N PRO A 386 -13.26 18.03 -12.55
CA PRO A 386 -13.73 17.88 -11.15
C PRO A 386 -14.33 16.52 -10.78
N ALA A 387 -14.30 15.50 -11.67
CA ALA A 387 -14.92 14.19 -11.37
C ALA A 387 -14.30 13.52 -10.14
N GLY A 388 -12.97 13.61 -9.97
CA GLY A 388 -12.25 13.11 -8.80
C GLY A 388 -12.65 13.84 -7.52
N ASP A 389 -12.76 15.16 -7.59
CA ASP A 389 -13.14 16.02 -6.46
C ASP A 389 -14.56 15.72 -6.00
N ILE A 390 -15.49 15.59 -6.94
CA ILE A 390 -16.88 15.22 -6.64
C ILE A 390 -16.94 13.84 -5.98
N GLN A 391 -16.15 12.89 -6.45
CA GLN A 391 -16.08 11.55 -5.85
C GLN A 391 -15.55 11.62 -4.41
N GLN A 392 -14.46 12.37 -4.19
CA GLN A 392 -13.86 12.54 -2.87
C GLN A 392 -14.80 13.26 -1.90
N ALA A 393 -15.39 14.37 -2.31
CA ALA A 393 -16.36 15.12 -1.49
C ALA A 393 -17.58 14.25 -1.14
N SER A 394 -18.11 13.50 -2.12
CA SER A 394 -19.24 12.58 -1.90
C SER A 394 -18.88 11.44 -0.95
N GLY A 395 -17.67 10.90 -1.04
CA GLY A 395 -17.18 9.87 -0.11
C GLY A 395 -17.09 10.37 1.32
N LEU A 396 -16.54 11.59 1.51
CA LEU A 396 -16.44 12.23 2.82
C LEU A 396 -17.82 12.56 3.42
N ALA A 397 -18.72 13.17 2.64
CA ALA A 397 -20.08 13.49 3.08
C ALA A 397 -20.85 12.21 3.49
N ARG A 398 -20.71 11.12 2.72
CA ARG A 398 -21.31 9.83 3.09
C ARG A 398 -20.73 9.27 4.39
N ALA A 399 -19.43 9.35 4.61
CA ALA A 399 -18.82 8.90 5.85
C ALA A 399 -19.35 9.70 7.05
N MET A 400 -19.49 11.02 6.92
CA MET A 400 -20.06 11.90 7.96
C MET A 400 -21.49 11.52 8.30
N VAL A 401 -22.33 11.26 7.30
CA VAL A 401 -23.77 10.98 7.48
C VAL A 401 -24.01 9.53 7.91
N LEU A 402 -23.35 8.56 7.27
CA LEU A 402 -23.65 7.14 7.45
C LEU A 402 -22.92 6.48 8.63
N ARG A 403 -21.69 6.94 8.94
CA ARG A 403 -20.80 6.26 9.90
C ARG A 403 -20.51 7.09 11.15
N TRP A 404 -20.36 8.40 11.00
CA TRP A 404 -19.86 9.26 12.08
C TRP A 404 -20.97 9.99 12.82
N GLY A 405 -22.23 9.87 12.39
CA GLY A 405 -23.37 10.52 13.06
C GLY A 405 -23.28 12.05 13.08
N MET A 406 -22.63 12.67 12.06
CA MET A 406 -22.43 14.11 12.00
C MET A 406 -23.61 14.88 11.38
N SER A 407 -24.73 14.21 11.12
CA SER A 407 -25.99 14.83 10.68
C SER A 407 -27.04 14.75 11.78
N ASP A 408 -27.57 15.89 12.19
CA ASP A 408 -28.64 15.97 13.20
C ASP A 408 -29.96 15.38 12.69
N LYS A 409 -30.21 15.41 11.37
CA LYS A 409 -31.42 14.88 10.76
C LYS A 409 -31.42 13.36 10.68
N VAL A 410 -30.27 12.77 10.34
CA VAL A 410 -30.13 11.31 10.22
C VAL A 410 -29.89 10.66 11.58
N GLY A 411 -29.22 11.38 12.50
CA GLY A 411 -28.98 10.94 13.87
C GLY A 411 -27.75 10.03 14.03
N ASN A 412 -27.59 9.48 15.25
CA ASN A 412 -26.42 8.71 15.66
C ASN A 412 -26.61 7.21 15.40
N ILE A 413 -26.84 6.83 14.16
CA ILE A 413 -27.03 5.43 13.74
C ILE A 413 -26.05 5.12 12.61
N ASP A 414 -25.41 3.95 12.69
CA ASP A 414 -24.56 3.46 11.60
C ASP A 414 -25.42 2.81 10.51
N TYR A 415 -25.46 3.45 9.35
CA TYR A 415 -26.18 2.98 8.16
C TYR A 415 -25.22 2.43 7.08
N SER A 416 -23.95 2.23 7.36
CA SER A 416 -22.95 1.81 6.37
C SER A 416 -23.30 0.47 5.72
N GLU A 417 -23.80 -0.50 6.49
CA GLU A 417 -24.21 -1.81 5.96
C GLU A 417 -25.38 -1.73 4.97
N ALA A 418 -26.28 -0.77 5.16
CA ALA A 418 -27.41 -0.58 4.25
C ALA A 418 -26.99 -0.03 2.88
N HIS A 419 -25.84 0.61 2.79
CA HIS A 419 -25.29 1.21 1.57
C HIS A 419 -24.33 0.26 0.82
N GLU A 420 -23.64 -0.62 1.52
CA GLU A 420 -22.71 -1.61 0.93
C GLU A 420 -23.42 -2.80 0.28
N GLY A 421 -24.76 -2.87 0.35
CA GLY A 421 -25.61 -3.94 -0.21
C GLY A 421 -25.58 -4.13 -1.73
N TYR A 422 -24.65 -3.48 -2.45
CA TYR A 422 -24.41 -3.71 -3.88
C TYR A 422 -23.65 -5.02 -4.17
N SER A 423 -23.13 -5.71 -3.14
CA SER A 423 -22.40 -6.98 -3.28
C SER A 423 -23.24 -8.24 -3.05
N GLY A 424 -24.54 -8.19 -3.27
CA GLY A 424 -25.39 -9.40 -3.37
C GLY A 424 -25.76 -10.11 -2.05
N ASN A 425 -25.37 -9.61 -0.90
CA ASN A 425 -25.72 -10.19 0.39
C ASN A 425 -26.73 -9.29 1.12
N THR A 426 -28.01 -9.56 0.94
CA THR A 426 -29.16 -8.80 1.47
C THR A 426 -29.45 -9.07 2.95
N ALA A 427 -28.46 -9.33 3.76
CA ALA A 427 -28.62 -9.45 5.22
C ALA A 427 -28.40 -8.12 5.96
N GLY A 428 -28.14 -7.01 5.25
CA GLY A 428 -28.03 -5.68 5.84
C GLY A 428 -29.37 -5.11 6.27
N LEU A 429 -29.37 -4.25 7.28
CA LEU A 429 -30.52 -3.51 7.78
C LEU A 429 -31.37 -2.97 6.62
N SER A 430 -32.62 -3.43 6.49
CA SER A 430 -33.58 -2.89 5.52
C SER A 430 -33.97 -1.49 5.94
N VAL A 431 -33.31 -0.50 5.37
CA VAL A 431 -33.59 0.91 5.63
C VAL A 431 -34.80 1.33 4.82
N SER A 432 -35.76 2.04 5.44
CA SER A 432 -36.95 2.54 4.75
C SER A 432 -36.60 3.48 3.60
N ALA A 433 -37.46 3.57 2.59
CA ALA A 433 -37.29 4.49 1.46
C ALA A 433 -37.14 5.95 1.94
N ASN A 434 -37.89 6.33 2.96
CA ASN A 434 -37.87 7.66 3.56
C ASN A 434 -36.53 7.98 4.22
N THR A 435 -35.93 6.99 4.91
CA THR A 435 -34.59 7.16 5.52
C THR A 435 -33.50 7.26 4.45
N LYS A 436 -33.62 6.51 3.34
CA LYS A 436 -32.66 6.63 2.22
C LYS A 436 -32.73 8.01 1.59
N GLU A 437 -33.91 8.53 1.34
CA GLU A 437 -34.12 9.88 0.81
C GLU A 437 -33.51 10.93 1.74
N MET A 438 -33.77 10.83 3.05
CA MET A 438 -33.18 11.73 4.06
C MET A 438 -31.66 11.69 4.06
N ILE A 439 -31.05 10.51 3.96
CA ILE A 439 -29.59 10.34 3.88
C ILE A 439 -29.05 11.01 2.61
N GLU A 440 -29.66 10.77 1.46
CA GLU A 440 -29.25 11.36 0.20
C GLU A 440 -29.37 12.88 0.20
N ASP A 441 -30.42 13.42 0.79
CA ASP A 441 -30.64 14.86 0.90
C ASP A 441 -29.59 15.51 1.82
N GLU A 442 -29.24 14.87 2.94
CA GLU A 442 -28.16 15.37 3.82
C GLU A 442 -26.79 15.34 3.12
N VAL A 443 -26.48 14.28 2.40
CA VAL A 443 -25.24 14.22 1.61
C VAL A 443 -25.19 15.33 0.56
N LYS A 444 -26.30 15.56 -0.17
CA LYS A 444 -26.41 16.67 -1.13
C LYS A 444 -26.24 18.04 -0.44
N GLN A 445 -26.85 18.20 0.74
CA GLN A 445 -26.79 19.45 1.51
C GLN A 445 -25.35 19.78 1.94
N PHE A 446 -24.59 18.79 2.47
CA PHE A 446 -23.19 19.01 2.84
C PHE A 446 -22.35 19.44 1.64
N ILE A 447 -22.51 18.77 0.49
CA ILE A 447 -21.77 19.10 -0.73
C ILE A 447 -22.17 20.48 -1.28
N ALA A 448 -23.47 20.83 -1.25
CA ALA A 448 -23.95 22.13 -1.70
C ALA A 448 -23.41 23.26 -0.83
N THR A 449 -23.47 23.10 0.50
CA THR A 449 -22.90 24.09 1.44
C THR A 449 -21.38 24.26 1.24
N ALA A 450 -20.66 23.17 1.07
CA ALA A 450 -19.23 23.21 0.79
C ALA A 450 -18.89 23.93 -0.52
N TYR A 451 -19.69 23.67 -1.57
CA TYR A 451 -19.54 24.37 -2.85
C TYR A 451 -19.83 25.88 -2.72
N GLU A 452 -20.92 26.27 -2.03
CA GLU A 452 -21.26 27.67 -1.80
C GLU A 452 -20.18 28.41 -1.00
N GLN A 453 -19.60 27.75 0.01
CA GLN A 453 -18.48 28.30 0.78
C GLN A 453 -17.24 28.51 -0.10
N ALA A 454 -16.87 27.52 -0.89
CA ALA A 454 -15.75 27.65 -1.83
C ALA A 454 -15.97 28.77 -2.84
N HIS A 455 -17.18 28.84 -3.41
CA HIS A 455 -17.57 29.88 -4.36
C HIS A 455 -17.46 31.28 -3.74
N ALA A 456 -17.99 31.48 -2.52
CA ALA A 456 -17.93 32.75 -1.80
C ALA A 456 -16.48 33.21 -1.56
N ILE A 457 -15.60 32.29 -1.10
CA ILE A 457 -14.17 32.57 -0.86
C ILE A 457 -13.47 32.99 -2.16
N LEU A 458 -13.73 32.28 -3.27
CA LEU A 458 -13.11 32.61 -4.55
C LEU A 458 -13.56 33.97 -5.11
N ILE A 459 -14.82 34.37 -4.87
CA ILE A 459 -15.29 35.72 -5.24
C ILE A 459 -14.64 36.77 -4.37
N GLU A 460 -14.56 36.56 -3.05
CA GLU A 460 -13.94 37.48 -2.10
C GLU A 460 -12.45 37.70 -2.38
N ARG A 461 -11.73 36.59 -2.68
CA ARG A 461 -10.28 36.61 -2.95
C ARG A 461 -9.94 36.52 -4.43
N LYS A 462 -10.79 37.08 -5.30
CA LYS A 462 -10.65 36.95 -6.75
C LYS A 462 -9.28 37.38 -7.27
N ASP A 463 -8.73 38.46 -6.78
CA ASP A 463 -7.44 39.00 -7.22
C ASP A 463 -6.28 38.06 -6.84
N GLU A 464 -6.34 37.45 -5.65
CA GLU A 464 -5.35 36.44 -5.20
C GLU A 464 -5.42 35.19 -6.07
N TRP A 465 -6.63 34.72 -6.36
CA TRP A 465 -6.87 33.56 -7.21
C TRP A 465 -6.38 33.79 -8.65
N GLU A 466 -6.66 34.96 -9.22
CA GLU A 466 -6.20 35.34 -10.56
C GLU A 466 -4.66 35.38 -10.63
N ARG A 467 -3.99 36.01 -9.63
CA ARG A 467 -2.53 36.07 -9.54
C ARG A 467 -1.92 34.65 -9.42
N LEU A 468 -2.52 33.81 -8.58
CA LEU A 468 -2.01 32.45 -8.41
C LEU A 468 -2.18 31.60 -9.68
N ALA A 469 -3.31 31.71 -10.39
CA ALA A 469 -3.52 31.02 -11.65
C ALA A 469 -2.47 31.45 -12.70
N GLN A 470 -2.18 32.75 -12.80
CA GLN A 470 -1.12 33.27 -13.70
C GLN A 470 0.27 32.78 -13.26
N GLY A 471 0.56 32.76 -11.96
CA GLY A 471 1.80 32.19 -11.42
C GLY A 471 1.97 30.71 -11.78
N LEU A 472 0.90 29.91 -11.69
CA LEU A 472 0.96 28.50 -12.10
C LEU A 472 1.16 28.33 -13.60
N LEU A 473 0.64 29.24 -14.44
CA LEU A 473 0.89 29.22 -15.88
C LEU A 473 2.35 29.54 -16.21
N GLU A 474 2.99 30.42 -15.45
CA GLU A 474 4.37 30.85 -15.65
C GLU A 474 5.39 29.85 -15.08
N TYR A 475 5.20 29.40 -13.84
CA TYR A 475 6.18 28.58 -13.08
C TYR A 475 5.85 27.08 -13.09
N GLU A 476 4.66 26.69 -13.54
CA GLU A 476 4.12 25.32 -13.61
C GLU A 476 4.00 24.59 -12.26
N THR A 477 4.84 24.90 -11.28
CA THR A 477 4.82 24.33 -9.93
C THR A 477 5.25 25.38 -8.92
N LEU A 478 4.51 25.51 -7.82
CA LEU A 478 4.78 26.43 -6.73
C LEU A 478 4.67 25.69 -5.38
N THR A 479 5.64 25.94 -4.49
CA THR A 479 5.58 25.50 -3.08
C THR A 479 4.62 26.33 -2.26
N GLY A 480 4.24 25.88 -1.05
CA GLY A 480 3.28 26.59 -0.22
C GLY A 480 3.68 28.03 0.11
N ASP A 481 4.96 28.29 0.33
CA ASP A 481 5.46 29.65 0.60
C ASP A 481 5.54 30.51 -0.67
N GLN A 482 5.92 29.92 -1.79
CA GLN A 482 5.85 30.58 -3.09
C GLN A 482 4.42 30.96 -3.47
N ILE A 483 3.44 30.09 -3.18
CA ILE A 483 2.02 30.37 -3.39
C ILE A 483 1.59 31.63 -2.59
N LYS A 484 1.97 31.71 -1.30
CA LYS A 484 1.67 32.87 -0.46
C LYS A 484 2.25 34.17 -1.04
N ASN A 485 3.50 34.13 -1.54
CA ASN A 485 4.15 35.30 -2.14
C ASN A 485 3.42 35.72 -3.43
N VAL A 486 3.15 34.78 -4.33
CA VAL A 486 2.43 35.07 -5.58
C VAL A 486 1.03 35.62 -5.31
N MET A 487 0.30 35.10 -4.32
CA MET A 487 -1.02 35.63 -3.93
C MET A 487 -0.94 37.09 -3.44
N ARG A 488 0.13 37.48 -2.74
CA ARG A 488 0.37 38.86 -2.33
C ARG A 488 0.78 39.79 -3.48
N GLY A 489 1.21 39.23 -4.60
CA GLY A 489 1.74 39.97 -5.75
C GLY A 489 3.26 40.10 -5.75
N ASP A 490 3.94 39.34 -4.88
CA ASP A 490 5.39 39.29 -4.82
C ASP A 490 5.90 38.16 -5.76
N PRO A 491 7.12 38.27 -6.30
CA PRO A 491 7.72 37.17 -7.06
C PRO A 491 7.94 35.95 -6.14
N PRO A 492 7.85 34.71 -6.66
CA PRO A 492 8.21 33.54 -5.87
C PRO A 492 9.71 33.60 -5.57
N GLU A 493 10.06 33.83 -4.29
CA GLU A 493 11.45 33.76 -3.84
C GLU A 493 11.93 32.31 -3.95
N ALA A 494 13.22 32.12 -4.31
CA ALA A 494 13.85 30.81 -4.25
C ALA A 494 13.87 30.37 -2.78
N ASP A 495 13.56 29.11 -2.50
CA ASP A 495 13.68 28.55 -1.15
C ASP A 495 15.12 28.75 -0.65
N ASP A 496 15.35 29.64 0.32
CA ASP A 496 16.66 29.89 0.94
C ASP A 496 17.21 28.70 1.75
N ASP A 497 16.47 27.60 1.85
CA ASP A 497 16.87 26.36 2.50
C ASP A 497 17.67 25.40 1.57
N ALA A 498 17.86 25.72 0.30
CA ALA A 498 18.85 25.06 -0.53
C ALA A 498 20.20 25.77 -0.34
N GLY A 499 20.98 25.30 0.63
CA GLY A 499 22.24 25.87 1.05
C GLY A 499 23.05 26.51 -0.07
N SER A 500 23.44 27.76 0.14
CA SER A 500 24.26 28.58 -0.73
C SER A 500 25.51 27.83 -1.21
N ALA A 501 25.46 27.34 -2.41
CA ALA A 501 26.63 27.01 -3.21
C ALA A 501 26.65 27.93 -4.41
N ALA A 502 27.55 28.87 -4.30
CA ALA A 502 27.98 29.87 -5.26
C ALA A 502 27.67 29.65 -6.74
N GLY A 503 27.14 30.71 -7.30
CA GLY A 503 27.58 31.23 -8.63
C GLY A 503 27.33 30.38 -9.85
N GLY A 504 26.38 30.86 -10.67
CA GLY A 504 26.52 30.67 -12.11
C GLY A 504 25.60 29.64 -12.75
N GLU A 505 24.84 30.19 -13.66
CA GLU A 505 24.11 29.54 -14.75
C GLU A 505 22.72 28.99 -14.40
N LYS A 506 21.73 29.61 -15.03
CA LYS A 506 20.37 29.10 -15.16
C LYS A 506 20.43 27.62 -15.54
N PRO A 507 19.66 26.75 -14.86
CA PRO A 507 19.61 25.35 -15.29
C PRO A 507 19.08 25.31 -16.72
N ALA A 508 19.94 24.94 -17.64
CA ALA A 508 19.57 24.63 -19.00
C ALA A 508 18.49 23.55 -18.96
N SER A 509 17.38 23.79 -19.62
CA SER A 509 16.36 22.79 -19.85
C SER A 509 17.03 21.52 -20.36
N ILE A 510 16.90 20.42 -19.59
CA ILE A 510 17.40 19.10 -19.99
C ILE A 510 16.46 18.56 -21.07
N THR A 511 16.54 19.13 -22.26
CA THR A 511 16.00 18.58 -23.49
C THR A 511 17.16 17.97 -24.27
N ALA A 512 17.60 16.79 -23.90
CA ALA A 512 18.33 15.92 -24.82
C ALA A 512 18.21 14.47 -24.34
N ILE A 513 17.27 13.76 -24.93
CA ILE A 513 17.35 12.30 -25.02
C ILE A 513 18.61 12.01 -25.86
N PRO A 514 19.57 11.21 -25.40
CA PRO A 514 20.67 10.77 -26.23
C PRO A 514 20.08 9.97 -27.40
N LYS A 515 20.17 10.53 -28.62
CA LYS A 515 19.88 9.75 -29.82
C LYS A 515 20.92 8.64 -29.90
N THR A 516 20.51 7.42 -29.66
CA THR A 516 21.28 6.23 -30.03
C THR A 516 21.54 6.28 -31.53
N LYS A 517 22.81 6.39 -31.89
CA LYS A 517 23.22 6.27 -33.29
C LYS A 517 22.78 4.91 -33.81
N PRO A 518 22.13 4.82 -34.99
CA PRO A 518 21.82 3.53 -35.58
C PRO A 518 23.13 2.79 -35.88
N LYS A 519 23.21 1.52 -35.40
CA LYS A 519 24.29 0.61 -35.81
C LYS A 519 24.27 0.50 -37.33
N ALA A 520 25.39 0.84 -37.99
CA ALA A 520 25.60 0.62 -39.40
C ALA A 520 25.36 -0.86 -39.74
N LYS A 521 24.54 -1.13 -40.73
CA LYS A 521 24.41 -2.45 -41.35
C LYS A 521 25.78 -2.85 -41.94
N PRO A 522 26.23 -4.10 -41.79
CA PRO A 522 27.43 -4.59 -42.51
C PRO A 522 27.12 -4.58 -44.01
N SER A 523 27.99 -3.93 -44.77
CA SER A 523 27.97 -3.97 -46.24
C SER A 523 28.23 -5.41 -46.70
N ALA A 524 27.32 -5.96 -47.47
CA ALA A 524 27.51 -7.15 -48.27
C ALA A 524 28.22 -6.71 -49.54
N ASP A 525 29.51 -6.86 -49.58
CA ASP A 525 30.32 -6.95 -50.83
C ASP A 525 31.51 -7.84 -50.48
N GLY A 526 31.44 -9.05 -50.90
CA GLY A 526 32.47 -10.06 -50.83
C GLY A 526 32.56 -10.69 -52.23
N ASP A 527 33.38 -10.09 -53.09
CA ASP A 527 33.83 -10.68 -54.35
C ASP A 527 34.45 -12.05 -54.08
N MET A 528 33.87 -13.07 -54.67
CA MET A 528 34.48 -14.39 -54.82
C MET A 528 35.37 -14.38 -56.07
N ALA A 529 36.68 -14.42 -55.89
CA ALA A 529 37.61 -14.79 -56.92
C ALA A 529 37.73 -16.34 -56.99
N PRO A 530 37.83 -16.93 -58.18
CA PRO A 530 37.94 -18.37 -58.33
C PRO A 530 39.38 -18.83 -58.19
N GLU A 531 39.60 -19.93 -57.43
CA GLU A 531 40.86 -20.67 -57.43
C GLU A 531 40.99 -21.54 -58.69
N PRO A 532 42.22 -21.68 -59.26
CA PRO A 532 42.51 -22.57 -60.38
C PRO A 532 42.93 -23.98 -59.93
N THR A 533 42.38 -25.01 -60.61
CA THR A 533 42.76 -26.41 -60.74
C THR A 533 43.10 -27.22 -59.52
#